data_52a6673171f9168f1e634b2a5d1a6b7d
#
_entry.id   52a6673171f9168f1e634b2a5d1a6b7d
#
_cell.length_a   1.000
_cell.length_b   1.000
_cell.length_c   1.000
_cell.angle_alpha   90.00
_cell.angle_beta   90.00
_cell.angle_gamma   90.00
#
_symmetry.space_group_name_H-M   'P 1'
#
loop_
_entity.id
_entity.type
_entity.pdbx_description
1 polymer ?
#
loop_
_entity_poly.entity_id
_entity_poly.type
_entity_poly.pdbx_seq_one_letter_code
_entity_poly.pdbx_strand_id
1 'polypeptide(L)'
;MVKSKVDSEHNSIKPKTLEEVRTMIRAHKRNDYIFSSIGLLTITFALLTLLILFVDLVMDGYPKLNYQFFTDFPSRRAANAGILSAWVGSSLIMLVTFIAAVPMGVAAGVYLEEYAPKNWFTDIIEINVTNLAGVPSIIYGLLALGLFVYTFHLGQTIVTAGLTLGLLMLPIVIVSTREAIRSIPLAIPIIIPVRMPPNEY
;
A
#
# COMPACT_ATOMS: atom_id res chain seq x y z
N MET A 1 38.19 -18.70 -39.82
CA MET A 1 36.71 -18.75 -39.87
C MET A 1 36.03 -17.88 -38.80
N VAL A 2 36.66 -17.56 -37.66
CA VAL A 2 36.10 -16.71 -36.59
C VAL A 2 36.23 -15.21 -36.94
N LYS A 3 37.27 -14.79 -37.62
CA LYS A 3 37.53 -13.40 -37.99
C LYS A 3 36.52 -12.80 -38.99
N SER A 4 35.99 -13.66 -39.92
CA SER A 4 34.98 -13.22 -40.89
C SER A 4 33.59 -13.00 -40.31
N LYS A 5 33.28 -13.59 -39.14
CA LYS A 5 31.99 -13.43 -38.43
C LYS A 5 31.97 -12.16 -37.62
N VAL A 6 33.12 -11.75 -37.07
CA VAL A 6 33.26 -10.50 -36.29
C VAL A 6 33.18 -9.29 -37.22
N ASP A 7 33.79 -9.38 -38.41
CA ASP A 7 33.75 -8.29 -39.40
C ASP A 7 32.35 -8.12 -40.03
N SER A 8 31.53 -9.20 -40.10
CA SER A 8 30.15 -9.09 -40.56
C SER A 8 29.20 -8.51 -39.56
N GLU A 9 29.44 -8.69 -38.27
CA GLU A 9 28.64 -8.05 -37.19
C GLU A 9 28.98 -6.56 -37.00
N HIS A 10 30.23 -6.18 -37.20
CA HIS A 10 30.64 -4.77 -37.10
C HIS A 10 30.15 -3.93 -38.30
N ASN A 11 29.84 -4.55 -39.43
CA ASN A 11 29.34 -3.84 -40.62
C ASN A 11 27.80 -3.65 -40.61
N SER A 12 27.10 -4.21 -39.63
CA SER A 12 25.63 -4.07 -39.50
C SER A 12 25.21 -2.81 -38.73
N ILE A 13 26.14 -2.10 -38.08
CA ILE A 13 25.87 -0.81 -37.40
C ILE A 13 26.26 0.33 -38.34
N LYS A 14 25.59 0.45 -39.50
CA LYS A 14 25.67 1.70 -40.27
C LYS A 14 25.07 2.81 -39.40
N PRO A 15 25.83 3.91 -39.17
CA PRO A 15 25.24 5.07 -38.49
C PRO A 15 24.04 5.53 -39.30
N LYS A 16 22.84 5.46 -38.72
CA LYS A 16 21.61 5.94 -39.35
C LYS A 16 21.84 7.41 -39.74
N THR A 17 21.63 7.74 -41.01
CA THR A 17 21.77 9.11 -41.49
C THR A 17 20.84 10.01 -40.65
N LEU A 18 21.25 11.25 -40.38
CA LEU A 18 20.45 12.21 -39.60
C LEU A 18 19.02 12.37 -40.13
N GLU A 19 18.81 12.12 -41.43
CA GLU A 19 17.49 12.17 -42.04
C GLU A 19 16.65 10.93 -41.70
N GLU A 20 17.22 9.74 -41.65
CA GLU A 20 16.50 8.52 -41.23
C GLU A 20 16.10 8.60 -39.75
N VAL A 21 16.98 9.14 -38.91
CA VAL A 21 16.66 9.38 -37.50
C VAL A 21 15.52 10.41 -37.35
N ARG A 22 15.56 11.48 -38.15
CA ARG A 22 14.49 12.50 -38.14
C ARG A 22 13.15 11.96 -38.62
N THR A 23 13.13 11.12 -39.64
CA THR A 23 11.87 10.51 -40.14
C THR A 23 11.30 9.51 -39.14
N MET A 24 12.13 8.72 -38.48
CA MET A 24 11.71 7.83 -37.40
C MET A 24 11.14 8.62 -36.22
N ILE A 25 11.81 9.69 -35.79
CA ILE A 25 11.33 10.55 -34.72
C ILE A 25 9.97 11.19 -35.06
N ARG A 26 9.78 11.64 -36.30
CA ARG A 26 8.48 12.21 -36.74
C ARG A 26 7.37 11.17 -36.74
N ALA A 27 7.65 9.96 -37.20
CA ALA A 27 6.66 8.87 -37.23
C ALA A 27 6.27 8.45 -35.79
N HIS A 28 7.25 8.34 -34.88
CA HIS A 28 6.99 8.04 -33.47
C HIS A 28 6.19 9.16 -32.81
N LYS A 29 6.56 10.41 -33.04
CA LYS A 29 5.85 11.55 -32.47
C LYS A 29 4.39 11.64 -32.90
N ARG A 30 4.07 11.26 -34.16
CA ARG A 30 2.67 11.19 -34.62
C ARG A 30 1.90 10.09 -33.93
N ASN A 31 2.51 8.91 -33.78
CA ASN A 31 1.88 7.80 -33.07
C ASN A 31 1.67 8.15 -31.59
N ASP A 32 2.64 8.81 -30.95
CA ASP A 32 2.53 9.28 -29.56
C ASP A 32 1.35 10.24 -29.37
N TYR A 33 1.12 11.16 -30.31
CA TYR A 33 -0.05 12.03 -30.27
C TYR A 33 -1.36 11.27 -30.40
N ILE A 34 -1.44 10.27 -31.28
CA ILE A 34 -2.63 9.43 -31.44
C ILE A 34 -2.89 8.63 -30.16
N PHE A 35 -1.87 7.97 -29.62
CA PHE A 35 -1.98 7.23 -28.37
C PHE A 35 -2.34 8.12 -27.19
N SER A 36 -1.72 9.29 -27.09
CA SER A 36 -2.03 10.28 -26.06
C SER A 36 -3.48 10.79 -26.17
N SER A 37 -3.96 11.05 -27.40
CA SER A 37 -5.34 11.48 -27.63
C SER A 37 -6.36 10.39 -27.29
N ILE A 38 -6.08 9.14 -27.66
CA ILE A 38 -6.93 8.00 -27.31
C ILE A 38 -6.93 7.81 -25.79
N GLY A 39 -5.76 7.87 -25.15
CA GLY A 39 -5.62 7.78 -23.69
C GLY A 39 -6.42 8.88 -22.98
N LEU A 40 -6.29 10.13 -23.45
CA LEU A 40 -7.04 11.26 -22.90
C LEU A 40 -8.56 11.08 -23.06
N LEU A 41 -9.00 10.65 -24.24
CA LEU A 41 -10.41 10.35 -24.51
C LEU A 41 -10.96 9.26 -23.60
N THR A 42 -10.20 8.18 -23.42
CA THR A 42 -10.58 7.06 -22.54
C THR A 42 -10.69 7.51 -21.08
N ILE A 43 -9.72 8.27 -20.59
CA ILE A 43 -9.75 8.81 -19.22
C ILE A 43 -10.93 9.77 -19.06
N THR A 44 -11.16 10.66 -20.03
CA THR A 44 -12.27 11.60 -19.98
C THR A 44 -13.62 10.86 -19.98
N PHE A 45 -13.76 9.84 -20.82
CA PHE A 45 -14.98 9.02 -20.85
C PHE A 45 -15.19 8.28 -19.52
N ALA A 46 -14.13 7.69 -18.95
CA ALA A 46 -14.20 7.03 -17.65
C ALA A 46 -14.60 7.99 -16.53
N LEU A 47 -14.00 9.18 -16.50
CA LEU A 47 -14.35 10.23 -15.52
C LEU A 47 -15.79 10.73 -15.67
N LEU A 48 -16.26 10.92 -16.90
CA LEU A 48 -17.64 11.31 -17.14
C LEU A 48 -18.61 10.22 -16.69
N THR A 49 -18.33 8.97 -17.01
CA THR A 49 -19.14 7.83 -16.54
C THR A 49 -19.18 7.76 -15.03
N LEU A 50 -18.02 7.90 -14.38
CA LEU A 50 -17.94 7.93 -12.91
C LEU A 50 -18.73 9.10 -12.33
N LEU A 51 -18.63 10.28 -12.94
CA LEU A 51 -19.35 11.47 -12.48
C LEU A 51 -20.88 11.29 -12.61
N ILE A 52 -21.35 10.74 -13.73
CA ILE A 52 -22.78 10.46 -13.94
C ILE A 52 -23.28 9.47 -12.89
N LEU A 53 -22.57 8.35 -12.68
CA LEU A 53 -22.93 7.37 -11.66
C LEU A 53 -22.89 7.96 -10.25
N PHE A 54 -21.91 8.82 -9.96
CA PHE A 54 -21.83 9.50 -8.66
C PHE A 54 -23.01 10.44 -8.42
N VAL A 55 -23.37 11.24 -9.43
CA VAL A 55 -24.52 12.15 -9.35
C VAL A 55 -25.83 11.37 -9.16
N ASP A 56 -26.02 10.31 -9.94
CA ASP A 56 -27.19 9.43 -9.84
C ASP A 56 -27.32 8.82 -8.44
N LEU A 57 -26.21 8.26 -7.93
CA LEU A 57 -26.15 7.71 -6.57
C LEU A 57 -26.47 8.76 -5.48
N VAL A 58 -25.95 9.99 -5.63
CA VAL A 58 -26.21 11.08 -4.68
C VAL A 58 -27.68 11.50 -4.76
N MET A 59 -28.24 11.64 -5.95
CA MET A 59 -29.64 12.04 -6.13
C MET A 59 -30.62 11.02 -5.52
N ASP A 60 -30.32 9.72 -5.69
CA ASP A 60 -31.15 8.64 -5.14
C ASP A 60 -30.92 8.43 -3.64
N GLY A 61 -29.69 8.63 -3.17
CA GLY A 61 -29.29 8.41 -1.78
C GLY A 61 -29.63 9.55 -0.84
N TYR A 62 -29.49 10.81 -1.31
CA TYR A 62 -29.65 12.01 -0.46
C TYR A 62 -31.00 12.07 0.30
N PRO A 63 -32.16 11.77 -0.31
CA PRO A 63 -33.44 11.80 0.40
C PRO A 63 -33.57 10.75 1.53
N LYS A 64 -32.70 9.73 1.51
CA LYS A 64 -32.70 8.65 2.52
C LYS A 64 -31.73 8.89 3.66
N LEU A 65 -30.86 9.89 3.55
CA LEU A 65 -29.90 10.29 4.60
C LEU A 65 -30.63 11.06 5.71
N ASN A 66 -31.37 10.34 6.53
CA ASN A 66 -32.04 10.88 7.72
C ASN A 66 -31.46 10.23 8.98
N TYR A 67 -31.85 10.73 10.14
CA TYR A 67 -31.37 10.20 11.44
C TYR A 67 -31.69 8.71 11.59
N GLN A 68 -32.87 8.26 11.14
CA GLN A 68 -33.29 6.87 11.20
C GLN A 68 -32.38 5.95 10.39
N PHE A 69 -31.88 6.41 9.25
CA PHE A 69 -30.93 5.62 8.45
C PHE A 69 -29.67 5.21 9.23
N PHE A 70 -29.19 6.04 10.12
CA PHE A 70 -28.01 5.76 10.95
C PHE A 70 -28.33 4.96 12.22
N THR A 71 -29.55 5.01 12.69
CA THR A 71 -29.99 4.40 13.98
C THR A 71 -30.81 3.13 13.83
N ASP A 72 -31.33 2.85 12.64
CA ASP A 72 -32.13 1.67 12.41
C ASP A 72 -31.27 0.48 11.93
N PHE A 73 -31.78 -0.71 12.20
CA PHE A 73 -31.16 -1.96 11.71
C PHE A 73 -31.45 -2.19 10.23
N PRO A 74 -30.62 -3.00 9.53
CA PRO A 74 -30.88 -3.40 8.16
C PRO A 74 -32.26 -4.08 8.02
N SER A 75 -33.05 -3.63 7.05
CA SER A 75 -34.39 -4.16 6.77
C SER A 75 -34.53 -4.53 5.30
N ARG A 76 -35.39 -5.54 5.02
CA ARG A 76 -35.74 -5.90 3.65
C ARG A 76 -36.59 -4.82 2.96
N ARG A 77 -37.24 -3.96 3.73
CA ARG A 77 -38.01 -2.83 3.21
C ARG A 77 -37.09 -1.63 3.11
N ALA A 78 -36.88 -1.13 1.89
CA ALA A 78 -35.97 0.00 1.61
C ALA A 78 -36.34 1.29 2.38
N ALA A 79 -37.63 1.45 2.73
CA ALA A 79 -38.10 2.62 3.49
C ALA A 79 -37.61 2.62 4.96
N ASN A 80 -37.36 1.42 5.55
CA ASN A 80 -36.98 1.24 6.96
C ASN A 80 -35.57 0.63 7.08
N ALA A 81 -34.78 0.67 6.02
CA ALA A 81 -33.44 0.09 6.03
C ALA A 81 -32.45 1.11 6.62
N GLY A 82 -31.80 0.70 7.71
CA GLY A 82 -30.71 1.46 8.33
C GLY A 82 -29.36 0.75 8.25
N ILE A 83 -28.33 1.43 8.66
CA ILE A 83 -26.93 0.96 8.63
C ILE A 83 -26.30 0.82 10.02
N LEU A 84 -27.11 0.85 11.09
CA LEU A 84 -26.59 0.85 12.46
C LEU A 84 -25.59 -0.29 12.72
N SER A 85 -25.97 -1.53 12.38
CA SER A 85 -25.09 -2.68 12.60
C SER A 85 -23.80 -2.64 11.75
N ALA A 86 -23.88 -2.05 10.56
CA ALA A 86 -22.73 -1.97 9.65
C ALA A 86 -21.68 -1.01 10.18
N TRP A 87 -22.03 0.25 10.49
CA TRP A 87 -21.02 1.22 10.92
C TRP A 87 -20.53 0.96 12.36
N VAL A 88 -21.42 0.53 13.28
CA VAL A 88 -21.02 0.16 14.66
C VAL A 88 -20.15 -1.09 14.63
N GLY A 89 -20.55 -2.13 13.88
CA GLY A 89 -19.76 -3.35 13.74
C GLY A 89 -18.38 -3.10 13.14
N SER A 90 -18.31 -2.30 12.06
CA SER A 90 -17.04 -1.95 11.44
C SER A 90 -16.14 -1.13 12.39
N SER A 91 -16.71 -0.18 13.13
CA SER A 91 -15.97 0.63 14.10
C SER A 91 -15.40 -0.22 15.23
N LEU A 92 -16.17 -1.16 15.75
CA LEU A 92 -15.71 -2.08 16.80
C LEU A 92 -14.61 -3.02 16.29
N ILE A 93 -14.78 -3.58 15.07
CA ILE A 93 -13.75 -4.41 14.46
C ILE A 93 -12.45 -3.60 14.24
N MET A 94 -12.56 -2.37 13.72
CA MET A 94 -11.40 -1.48 13.56
C MET A 94 -10.71 -1.18 14.89
N LEU A 95 -11.47 -0.94 15.96
CA LEU A 95 -10.93 -0.70 17.29
C LEU A 95 -10.12 -1.90 17.79
N VAL A 96 -10.67 -3.10 17.69
CA VAL A 96 -9.96 -4.33 18.08
C VAL A 96 -8.70 -4.53 17.23
N THR A 97 -8.81 -4.34 15.91
CA THR A 97 -7.67 -4.41 14.98
C THR A 97 -6.57 -3.43 15.36
N PHE A 98 -6.95 -2.18 15.64
CA PHE A 98 -6.02 -1.13 16.04
C PHE A 98 -5.28 -1.49 17.33
N ILE A 99 -6.01 -1.88 18.37
CA ILE A 99 -5.43 -2.26 19.67
C ILE A 99 -4.52 -3.48 19.56
N ALA A 100 -4.85 -4.44 18.69
CA ALA A 100 -4.06 -5.64 18.49
C ALA A 100 -2.82 -5.39 17.61
N ALA A 101 -2.97 -4.68 16.48
CA ALA A 101 -1.92 -4.59 15.48
C ALA A 101 -0.96 -3.42 15.71
N VAL A 102 -1.48 -2.23 16.05
CA VAL A 102 -0.64 -1.02 16.04
C VAL A 102 0.37 -1.00 17.18
N PRO A 103 0.01 -1.23 18.45
CA PRO A 103 0.99 -1.21 19.53
C PRO A 103 2.07 -2.29 19.35
N MET A 104 1.65 -3.51 18.98
CA MET A 104 2.59 -4.62 18.79
C MET A 104 3.46 -4.41 17.55
N GLY A 105 2.88 -3.95 16.45
CA GLY A 105 3.61 -3.70 15.21
C GLY A 105 4.63 -2.57 15.34
N VAL A 106 4.24 -1.46 15.98
CA VAL A 106 5.15 -0.33 16.26
C VAL A 106 6.26 -0.78 17.20
N ALA A 107 5.94 -1.44 18.31
CA ALA A 107 6.95 -1.93 19.25
C ALA A 107 7.95 -2.90 18.57
N ALA A 108 7.46 -3.82 17.77
CA ALA A 108 8.31 -4.74 17.01
C ALA A 108 9.16 -4.01 15.95
N GLY A 109 8.59 -3.06 15.23
CA GLY A 109 9.29 -2.26 14.23
C GLY A 109 10.42 -1.42 14.84
N VAL A 110 10.15 -0.73 15.95
CA VAL A 110 11.15 0.03 16.70
C VAL A 110 12.23 -0.89 17.23
N TYR A 111 11.85 -2.02 17.84
CA TYR A 111 12.82 -2.98 18.36
C TYR A 111 13.77 -3.50 17.26
N LEU A 112 13.21 -3.90 16.12
CA LEU A 112 14.01 -4.44 15.00
C LEU A 112 14.96 -3.41 14.39
N GLU A 113 14.58 -2.11 14.38
CA GLU A 113 15.40 -1.09 13.76
C GLU A 113 16.45 -0.49 14.71
N GLU A 114 16.09 -0.25 15.98
CA GLU A 114 16.94 0.48 16.94
C GLU A 114 17.71 -0.43 17.89
N TYR A 115 17.10 -1.55 18.30
CA TYR A 115 17.63 -2.35 19.41
C TYR A 115 18.14 -3.74 18.98
N ALA A 116 17.65 -4.28 17.87
CA ALA A 116 18.02 -5.64 17.48
C ALA A 116 19.48 -5.71 17.05
N PRO A 117 20.26 -6.72 17.55
CA PRO A 117 21.63 -6.91 17.12
C PRO A 117 21.66 -7.28 15.63
N LYS A 118 22.60 -6.71 14.88
CA LYS A 118 22.80 -7.01 13.46
C LYS A 118 23.47 -8.38 13.31
N ASN A 119 22.65 -9.43 13.28
CA ASN A 119 23.09 -10.81 13.11
C ASN A 119 22.14 -11.57 12.16
N TRP A 120 22.55 -12.75 11.72
CA TRP A 120 21.80 -13.60 10.81
C TRP A 120 20.38 -13.95 11.30
N PHE A 121 20.18 -14.01 12.62
CA PHE A 121 18.88 -14.30 13.21
C PHE A 121 17.91 -13.14 13.02
N THR A 122 18.36 -11.91 13.22
CA THR A 122 17.57 -10.70 12.94
C THR A 122 17.24 -10.59 11.46
N ASP A 123 18.18 -10.92 10.57
CA ASP A 123 17.97 -10.92 9.14
C ASP A 123 16.87 -11.93 8.72
N ILE A 124 16.87 -13.12 9.34
CA ILE A 124 15.82 -14.11 9.10
C ILE A 124 14.44 -13.58 9.54
N ILE A 125 14.36 -12.96 10.72
CA ILE A 125 13.10 -12.36 11.20
C ILE A 125 12.62 -11.27 10.22
N GLU A 126 13.52 -10.41 9.78
CA GLU A 126 13.19 -9.33 8.82
C GLU A 126 12.65 -9.88 7.50
N ILE A 127 13.32 -10.87 6.93
CA ILE A 127 12.88 -11.53 5.70
C ILE A 127 11.49 -12.17 5.89
N ASN A 128 11.28 -12.85 7.03
CA ASN A 128 10.00 -13.48 7.31
C ASN A 128 8.87 -12.46 7.46
N VAL A 129 9.08 -11.37 8.20
CA VAL A 129 8.10 -10.30 8.37
C VAL A 129 7.74 -9.69 7.02
N THR A 130 8.74 -9.43 6.17
CA THR A 130 8.51 -8.89 4.82
C THR A 130 7.73 -9.87 3.94
N ASN A 131 8.05 -11.16 4.00
CA ASN A 131 7.35 -12.19 3.26
C ASN A 131 5.90 -12.37 3.73
N LEU A 132 5.64 -12.25 5.04
CA LEU A 132 4.29 -12.29 5.60
C LEU A 132 3.39 -11.18 5.06
N ALA A 133 3.94 -9.99 4.79
CA ALA A 133 3.18 -8.90 4.16
C ALA A 133 2.70 -9.25 2.74
N GLY A 134 3.36 -10.17 2.05
CA GLY A 134 2.99 -10.66 0.71
C GLY A 134 2.03 -11.86 0.71
N VAL A 135 1.67 -12.41 1.87
CA VAL A 135 0.77 -13.58 1.95
C VAL A 135 -0.66 -13.18 1.59
N PRO A 136 -1.35 -13.93 0.70
CA PRO A 136 -2.74 -13.67 0.36
C PRO A 136 -3.65 -13.64 1.61
N SER A 137 -4.53 -12.66 1.70
CA SER A 137 -5.41 -12.44 2.88
C SER A 137 -6.30 -13.63 3.22
N ILE A 138 -6.63 -14.48 2.23
CA ILE A 138 -7.43 -15.69 2.45
C ILE A 138 -6.72 -16.66 3.40
N ILE A 139 -5.40 -16.73 3.39
CA ILE A 139 -4.62 -17.61 4.27
C ILE A 139 -4.77 -17.16 5.73
N TYR A 140 -4.74 -15.84 5.98
CA TYR A 140 -5.01 -15.29 7.32
C TYR A 140 -6.41 -15.59 7.80
N GLY A 141 -7.41 -15.53 6.89
CA GLY A 141 -8.78 -15.91 7.20
C GLY A 141 -8.91 -17.39 7.58
N LEU A 142 -8.27 -18.30 6.85
CA LEU A 142 -8.26 -19.73 7.16
C LEU A 142 -7.50 -20.03 8.46
N LEU A 143 -6.37 -19.40 8.69
CA LEU A 143 -5.61 -19.50 9.94
C LEU A 143 -6.47 -19.04 11.13
N ALA A 144 -7.14 -17.91 10.99
CA ALA A 144 -8.00 -17.36 12.03
C ALA A 144 -9.20 -18.26 12.31
N LEU A 145 -9.80 -18.87 11.30
CA LEU A 145 -10.87 -19.84 11.45
C LEU A 145 -10.38 -21.05 12.27
N GLY A 146 -9.23 -21.62 11.91
CA GLY A 146 -8.63 -22.75 12.62
C GLY A 146 -8.25 -22.40 14.06
N LEU A 147 -7.53 -21.29 14.24
CA LEU A 147 -6.96 -20.92 15.53
C LEU A 147 -8.00 -20.27 16.45
N PHE A 148 -8.64 -19.18 16.01
CA PHE A 148 -9.52 -18.39 16.88
C PHE A 148 -10.88 -19.03 17.06
N VAL A 149 -11.48 -19.54 15.97
CA VAL A 149 -12.83 -20.12 16.04
C VAL A 149 -12.81 -21.52 16.59
N TYR A 150 -11.98 -22.42 16.05
CA TYR A 150 -12.00 -23.81 16.44
C TYR A 150 -11.14 -24.14 17.65
N THR A 151 -9.91 -23.61 17.75
CA THR A 151 -9.00 -23.93 18.86
C THR A 151 -9.30 -23.10 20.10
N PHE A 152 -9.43 -21.79 19.97
CA PHE A 152 -9.71 -20.88 21.09
C PHE A 152 -11.19 -20.74 21.41
N HIS A 153 -12.08 -21.33 20.61
CA HIS A 153 -13.53 -21.30 20.78
C HIS A 153 -14.13 -19.88 20.90
N LEU A 154 -13.48 -18.87 20.29
CA LEU A 154 -13.97 -17.49 20.32
C LEU A 154 -15.23 -17.27 19.47
N GLY A 155 -15.57 -18.24 18.62
CA GLY A 155 -16.71 -18.15 17.71
C GLY A 155 -16.53 -17.08 16.62
N GLN A 156 -17.60 -16.83 15.88
CA GLN A 156 -17.64 -15.78 14.84
C GLN A 156 -18.03 -14.44 15.48
N THR A 157 -17.11 -13.79 16.14
CA THR A 157 -17.32 -12.56 16.91
C THR A 157 -16.54 -11.38 16.33
N ILE A 158 -16.88 -10.16 16.79
CA ILE A 158 -16.14 -8.92 16.48
C ILE A 158 -14.67 -9.06 16.88
N VAL A 159 -14.41 -9.73 18.02
CA VAL A 159 -13.03 -9.94 18.49
C VAL A 159 -12.26 -10.83 17.52
N THR A 160 -12.85 -11.95 17.09
CA THR A 160 -12.24 -12.86 16.11
C THR A 160 -11.94 -12.14 14.80
N ALA A 161 -12.88 -11.36 14.28
CA ALA A 161 -12.70 -10.57 13.07
C ALA A 161 -11.60 -9.53 13.24
N GLY A 162 -11.60 -8.78 14.34
CA GLY A 162 -10.59 -7.77 14.63
C GLY A 162 -9.18 -8.34 14.82
N LEU A 163 -9.04 -9.47 15.50
CA LEU A 163 -7.77 -10.18 15.65
C LEU A 163 -7.25 -10.72 14.31
N THR A 164 -8.14 -11.23 13.46
CA THR A 164 -7.79 -11.70 12.12
C THR A 164 -7.22 -10.58 11.27
N LEU A 165 -7.92 -9.43 11.24
CA LEU A 165 -7.41 -8.24 10.55
C LEU A 165 -6.14 -7.70 11.22
N GLY A 166 -6.01 -7.82 12.54
CA GLY A 166 -4.80 -7.48 13.27
C GLY A 166 -3.59 -8.28 12.82
N LEU A 167 -3.73 -9.60 12.69
CA LEU A 167 -2.68 -10.45 12.15
C LEU A 167 -2.28 -10.08 10.72
N LEU A 168 -3.26 -9.75 9.87
CA LEU A 168 -3.02 -9.30 8.50
C LEU A 168 -2.26 -7.97 8.45
N MET A 169 -2.60 -7.03 9.33
CA MET A 169 -2.01 -5.69 9.39
C MET A 169 -0.65 -5.66 10.09
N LEU A 170 -0.38 -6.60 10.98
CA LEU A 170 0.83 -6.61 11.81
C LEU A 170 2.13 -6.50 10.99
N PRO A 171 2.39 -7.33 9.95
CA PRO A 171 3.60 -7.21 9.15
C PRO A 171 3.73 -5.86 8.46
N ILE A 172 2.62 -5.32 7.97
CA ILE A 172 2.58 -4.01 7.28
C ILE A 172 2.97 -2.90 8.25
N VAL A 173 2.43 -2.90 9.47
CA VAL A 173 2.76 -1.90 10.51
C VAL A 173 4.24 -2.02 10.91
N ILE A 174 4.79 -3.23 11.06
CA ILE A 174 6.20 -3.44 11.38
C ILE A 174 7.10 -2.84 10.28
N VAL A 175 6.86 -3.18 9.02
CA VAL A 175 7.66 -2.71 7.89
C VAL A 175 7.57 -1.19 7.75
N SER A 176 6.34 -0.63 7.78
CA SER A 176 6.13 0.82 7.68
C SER A 176 6.78 1.59 8.82
N THR A 177 6.77 1.05 10.04
CA THR A 177 7.45 1.67 11.20
C THR A 177 8.96 1.70 10.99
N ARG A 178 9.55 0.61 10.51
CA ARG A 178 10.99 0.55 10.21
C ARG A 178 11.38 1.52 9.12
N GLU A 179 10.62 1.58 8.03
CA GLU A 179 10.87 2.52 6.93
C GLU A 179 10.75 3.98 7.39
N ALA A 180 9.77 4.28 8.26
CA ALA A 180 9.61 5.60 8.84
C ALA A 180 10.84 6.00 9.67
N ILE A 181 11.37 5.11 10.51
CA ILE A 181 12.59 5.36 11.30
C ILE A 181 13.80 5.58 10.39
N ARG A 182 13.97 4.73 9.36
CA ARG A 182 15.08 4.84 8.39
C ARG A 182 15.03 6.12 7.56
N SER A 183 13.86 6.67 7.35
CA SER A 183 13.67 7.91 6.58
C SER A 183 14.10 9.17 7.34
N ILE A 184 14.32 9.09 8.65
CA ILE A 184 14.78 10.22 9.45
C ILE A 184 16.28 10.43 9.15
N PRO A 185 16.67 11.54 8.49
CA PRO A 185 18.08 11.81 8.27
C PRO A 185 18.78 12.03 9.62
N LEU A 186 19.80 11.25 9.90
CA LEU A 186 20.69 11.40 11.07
C LEU A 186 21.51 12.71 11.04
N ALA A 187 21.17 13.65 10.18
CA ALA A 187 21.77 14.96 10.10
C ALA A 187 21.13 15.93 11.10
N ILE A 188 21.17 15.60 12.39
CA ILE A 188 21.31 16.66 13.38
C ILE A 188 22.81 16.92 13.42
N PRO A 189 23.32 18.06 12.89
CA PRO A 189 24.69 18.44 13.18
C PRO A 189 24.71 18.64 14.71
N ILE A 190 25.35 17.70 15.40
CA ILE A 190 25.81 17.96 16.77
C ILE A 190 26.73 19.15 16.56
N ILE A 191 26.28 20.35 16.90
CA ILE A 191 27.13 21.52 17.05
C ILE A 191 28.01 21.16 18.26
N ILE A 192 29.07 20.42 17.99
CA ILE A 192 30.19 20.32 18.92
C ILE A 192 30.76 21.73 18.91
N PRO A 193 30.68 22.47 20.01
CA PRO A 193 31.40 23.75 20.08
C PRO A 193 32.88 23.38 19.87
N VAL A 194 33.43 23.78 18.70
CA VAL A 194 34.86 23.72 18.43
C VAL A 194 35.50 24.61 19.51
N ARG A 195 36.01 23.95 20.53
CA ARG A 195 36.80 24.61 21.56
C ARG A 195 38.06 25.12 20.85
N MET A 196 38.06 26.38 20.47
CA MET A 196 39.27 27.02 19.96
C MET A 196 40.38 26.87 20.99
N PRO A 197 41.59 26.45 20.58
CA PRO A 197 42.70 26.41 21.53
C PRO A 197 42.97 27.83 22.02
N PRO A 198 43.37 28.02 23.30
CA PRO A 198 43.76 29.33 23.79
C PRO A 198 44.96 29.85 22.99
N ASN A 199 44.86 31.10 22.54
CA ASN A 199 45.92 31.77 21.84
C ASN A 199 47.23 31.69 22.62
N GLU A 200 48.24 31.08 22.01
CA GLU A 200 49.63 31.29 22.46
C GLU A 200 50.07 32.67 21.99
N TYR A 201 50.36 33.54 22.94
CA TYR A 201 51.09 34.79 22.75
C TYR A 201 52.60 34.54 22.75
#